data_649af73f237922cde21534218dd35169
#
_entry.id   649af73f237922cde21534218dd35169
#
_cell.length_a   1.000
_cell.length_b   1.000
_cell.length_c   1.000
_cell.angle_alpha   90.00
_cell.angle_beta   90.00
_cell.angle_gamma   90.00
#
_symmetry.space_group_name_H-M   'P 1'
#
loop_
_entity.id
_entity.type
_entity.pdbx_description
1 polymer ?
#
loop_
_entity_poly.entity_id
_entity_poly.type
_entity_poly.pdbx_seq_one_letter_code
_entity_poly.pdbx_strand_id
1 'polypeptide(L)'
;MRRKPLPLHAADLQGIGRLAIDATLGITSLVETMHHNVSRVPLPLGKGTQAPAKGLTGLVYRSIRGVTRVVGGGVDLALAQLAAVAGRQESTPAREAMIAALNGVMGDHLAATGNPLAIAMRLRREGKPLDLGRE
;
A
#
# COMPACT_ATOMS: atom_id res chain seq x y z
N MET A 1 9.40 29.39 12.59
CA MET A 1 8.13 28.78 12.11
C MET A 1 7.97 27.39 12.72
N ARG A 2 7.09 27.24 13.70
CA ARG A 2 6.74 25.89 14.23
C ARG A 2 5.85 25.20 13.19
N ARG A 3 6.36 24.18 12.53
CA ARG A 3 5.52 23.29 11.71
C ARG A 3 4.53 22.60 12.65
N LYS A 4 3.24 22.94 12.57
CA LYS A 4 2.19 22.17 13.23
C LYS A 4 2.30 20.73 12.68
N PRO A 5 2.44 19.71 13.54
CA PRO A 5 2.39 18.34 13.07
C PRO A 5 1.05 18.12 12.37
N LEU A 6 1.08 17.49 11.21
CA LEU A 6 -0.13 17.02 10.53
C LEU A 6 -0.86 16.08 11.50
N PRO A 7 -2.13 16.36 11.84
CA PRO A 7 -2.90 15.46 12.69
C PRO A 7 -3.25 14.22 11.89
N LEU A 8 -2.33 13.25 11.86
CA LEU A 8 -2.56 11.94 11.25
C LEU A 8 -3.38 11.10 12.22
N HIS A 9 -4.49 10.59 11.75
CA HIS A 9 -5.31 9.64 12.49
C HIS A 9 -4.64 8.24 12.47
N ALA A 10 -4.92 7.42 13.46
CA ALA A 10 -4.42 6.04 13.48
C ALA A 10 -4.86 5.25 12.23
N ALA A 11 -6.06 5.50 11.73
CA ALA A 11 -6.56 4.93 10.48
C ALA A 11 -5.76 5.38 9.24
N ASP A 12 -5.23 6.62 9.24
CA ASP A 12 -4.38 7.09 8.15
C ASP A 12 -3.05 6.37 8.15
N LEU A 13 -2.45 6.19 9.34
CA LEU A 13 -1.21 5.43 9.50
C LEU A 13 -1.40 3.97 9.09
N GLN A 14 -2.53 3.37 9.43
CA GLN A 14 -2.89 2.03 9.00
C GLN A 14 -2.98 1.94 7.47
N GLY A 15 -3.70 2.86 6.85
CA GLY A 15 -3.86 2.88 5.39
C GLY A 15 -2.54 3.13 4.64
N ILE A 16 -1.70 4.04 5.14
CA ILE A 16 -0.36 4.30 4.61
C ILE A 16 0.53 3.05 4.79
N GLY A 17 0.47 2.40 5.94
CA GLY A 17 1.20 1.16 6.21
C GLY A 17 0.84 0.05 5.21
N ARG A 18 -0.45 -0.16 4.96
CA ARG A 18 -0.91 -1.12 3.93
C ARG A 18 -0.37 -0.80 2.55
N LEU A 19 -0.46 0.46 2.12
CA LEU A 19 0.11 0.89 0.84
C LEU A 19 1.61 0.66 0.73
N ALA A 20 2.36 0.93 1.80
CA ALA A 20 3.80 0.68 1.83
C ALA A 20 4.14 -0.81 1.70
N ILE A 21 3.35 -1.68 2.32
CA ILE A 21 3.49 -3.13 2.22
C ILE A 21 3.19 -3.59 0.79
N ASP A 22 2.07 -3.14 0.21
CA ASP A 22 1.67 -3.48 -1.15
C ASP A 22 2.71 -3.02 -2.17
N ALA A 23 3.24 -1.81 -2.02
CA ALA A 23 4.32 -1.28 -2.86
C ALA A 23 5.59 -2.13 -2.74
N THR A 24 5.98 -2.51 -1.52
CA THR A 24 7.16 -3.35 -1.28
C THR A 24 7.01 -4.72 -1.94
N LEU A 25 5.84 -5.35 -1.79
CA LEU A 25 5.55 -6.63 -2.42
C LEU A 25 5.52 -6.54 -3.94
N GLY A 26 4.94 -5.46 -4.48
CA GLY A 26 4.89 -5.18 -5.92
C GLY A 26 6.28 -4.97 -6.52
N ILE A 27 7.11 -4.14 -5.90
CA ILE A 27 8.49 -3.90 -6.32
C ILE A 27 9.32 -5.21 -6.23
N THR A 28 9.17 -5.96 -5.14
CA THR A 28 9.86 -7.25 -4.98
C THR A 28 9.51 -8.22 -6.10
N SER A 29 8.24 -8.31 -6.48
CA SER A 29 7.78 -9.16 -7.58
C SER A 29 8.28 -8.67 -8.94
N LEU A 30 8.31 -7.35 -9.16
CA LEU A 30 8.85 -6.76 -10.38
C LEU A 30 10.35 -7.08 -10.53
N VAL A 31 11.13 -6.87 -9.48
CA VAL A 31 12.57 -7.14 -9.48
C VAL A 31 12.84 -8.62 -9.69
N GLU A 32 12.08 -9.51 -9.04
CA GLU A 32 12.19 -10.96 -9.25
C GLU A 32 11.93 -11.34 -10.71
N THR A 33 10.89 -10.78 -11.32
CA THR A 33 10.54 -11.03 -12.73
C THR A 33 11.64 -10.52 -13.67
N MET A 34 12.13 -9.30 -13.43
CA MET A 34 13.23 -8.74 -14.22
C MET A 34 14.50 -9.59 -14.09
N HIS A 35 14.87 -9.95 -12.86
CA HIS A 35 16.05 -10.80 -12.61
C HIS A 35 15.92 -12.14 -13.31
N HIS A 36 14.74 -12.74 -13.27
CA HIS A 36 14.48 -14.01 -13.94
C HIS A 36 14.57 -13.90 -15.46
N ASN A 37 14.04 -12.81 -16.04
CA ASN A 37 14.10 -12.58 -17.48
C ASN A 37 15.53 -12.29 -17.96
N VAL A 38 16.29 -11.47 -17.25
CA VAL A 38 17.70 -11.18 -17.57
C VAL A 38 18.57 -12.43 -17.46
N SER A 39 18.32 -13.28 -16.46
CA SER A 39 19.08 -14.53 -16.27
C SER A 39 18.77 -15.60 -17.33
N ARG A 40 17.72 -15.43 -18.14
CA ARG A 40 17.33 -16.34 -19.22
C ARG A 40 17.90 -15.96 -20.58
N VAL A 41 18.49 -14.76 -20.74
CA VAL A 41 19.09 -14.34 -22.00
C VAL A 41 20.33 -15.20 -22.23
N PRO A 42 20.38 -16.07 -23.26
CA PRO A 42 21.58 -16.84 -23.58
C PRO A 42 22.61 -15.86 -24.10
N LEU A 43 23.67 -15.64 -23.34
CA LEU A 43 24.86 -14.94 -23.86
C LEU A 43 25.47 -15.80 -24.96
N PRO A 44 25.78 -15.24 -26.14
CA PRO A 44 26.33 -16.01 -27.29
C PRO A 44 27.74 -16.52 -27.08
N LEU A 45 28.35 -16.27 -25.94
CA LEU A 45 29.73 -16.66 -25.61
C LEU A 45 29.77 -17.44 -24.28
N GLY A 46 29.78 -18.76 -24.40
CA GLY A 46 30.13 -19.66 -23.30
C GLY A 46 28.97 -20.34 -22.61
N LYS A 47 29.12 -21.65 -22.37
CA LYS A 47 28.25 -22.47 -21.55
C LYS A 47 28.19 -21.83 -20.15
N GLY A 48 27.17 -21.00 -19.91
CA GLY A 48 26.89 -20.50 -18.59
C GLY A 48 26.65 -21.70 -17.68
N THR A 49 27.48 -21.86 -16.69
CA THR A 49 27.25 -22.77 -15.59
C THR A 49 25.85 -22.55 -15.08
N GLN A 50 24.98 -23.53 -15.29
CA GLN A 50 23.65 -23.54 -14.65
C GLN A 50 23.88 -23.74 -13.15
N ALA A 51 24.22 -22.63 -12.50
CA ALA A 51 24.44 -22.58 -11.07
C ALA A 51 23.14 -22.85 -10.31
N PRO A 52 23.20 -23.46 -9.14
CA PRO A 52 22.06 -23.70 -8.24
C PRO A 52 21.42 -22.41 -7.68
N ALA A 53 21.73 -21.26 -8.26
CA ALA A 53 21.24 -19.94 -7.86
C ALA A 53 19.71 -19.80 -7.96
N LYS A 54 19.01 -20.59 -8.78
CA LYS A 54 17.53 -20.52 -8.89
C LYS A 54 16.83 -20.81 -7.56
N GLY A 55 17.34 -21.71 -6.74
CA GLY A 55 16.78 -22.06 -5.43
C GLY A 55 17.03 -20.95 -4.39
N LEU A 56 18.25 -20.44 -4.33
CA LEU A 56 18.66 -19.40 -3.37
C LEU A 56 17.98 -18.05 -3.64
N THR A 57 17.96 -17.62 -4.89
CA THR A 57 17.30 -16.38 -5.29
C THR A 57 15.81 -16.44 -4.99
N GLY A 58 15.13 -17.52 -5.36
CA GLY A 58 13.72 -17.73 -5.03
C GLY A 58 13.44 -17.79 -3.52
N LEU A 59 14.37 -18.35 -2.73
CA LEU A 59 14.28 -18.36 -1.28
C LEU A 59 14.37 -16.95 -0.69
N VAL A 60 15.31 -16.14 -1.18
CA VAL A 60 15.48 -14.75 -0.74
C VAL A 60 14.21 -13.94 -1.01
N TYR A 61 13.65 -13.96 -2.22
CA TYR A 61 12.42 -13.24 -2.52
C TYR A 61 11.21 -13.76 -1.72
N ARG A 62 11.16 -15.06 -1.47
CA ARG A 62 10.11 -15.65 -0.63
C ARG A 62 10.23 -15.22 0.83
N SER A 63 11.45 -15.17 1.37
CA SER A 63 11.70 -14.69 2.74
C SER A 63 11.36 -13.21 2.89
N ILE A 64 11.74 -12.36 1.94
CA ILE A 64 11.38 -10.93 1.94
C ILE A 64 9.85 -10.79 1.97
N ARG A 65 9.13 -11.47 1.07
CA ARG A 65 7.67 -11.43 1.06
C ARG A 65 7.04 -11.97 2.36
N GLY A 66 7.62 -13.03 2.91
CA GLY A 66 7.16 -13.61 4.17
C GLY A 66 7.31 -12.65 5.34
N VAL A 67 8.49 -12.08 5.52
CA VAL A 67 8.78 -11.10 6.58
C VAL A 67 7.91 -9.85 6.41
N THR A 68 7.81 -9.31 5.18
CA THR A 68 6.98 -8.14 4.89
C THR A 68 5.51 -8.37 5.27
N ARG A 69 4.95 -9.55 4.96
CA ARG A 69 3.57 -9.88 5.32
C ARG A 69 3.37 -10.05 6.82
N VAL A 70 4.29 -10.70 7.51
CA VAL A 70 4.20 -10.93 8.96
C VAL A 70 4.31 -9.60 9.72
N VAL A 71 5.33 -8.82 9.41
CA VAL A 71 5.54 -7.50 10.04
C VAL A 71 4.39 -6.56 9.68
N GLY A 72 4.02 -6.52 8.40
CA GLY A 72 2.93 -5.69 7.93
C GLY A 72 1.59 -6.05 8.57
N GLY A 73 1.24 -7.33 8.65
CA GLY A 73 0.02 -7.78 9.32
C GLY A 73 0.00 -7.47 10.81
N GLY A 74 1.14 -7.60 11.50
CA GLY A 74 1.27 -7.24 12.91
C GLY A 74 1.08 -5.74 13.16
N VAL A 75 1.71 -4.91 12.34
CA VAL A 75 1.55 -3.43 12.41
C VAL A 75 0.12 -3.03 12.06
N ASP A 76 -0.47 -3.61 11.03
CA ASP A 76 -1.85 -3.32 10.62
C ASP A 76 -2.84 -3.63 11.76
N LEU A 77 -2.70 -4.78 12.40
CA LEU A 77 -3.55 -5.16 13.52
C LEU A 77 -3.39 -4.22 14.72
N ALA A 78 -2.16 -3.84 15.06
CA ALA A 78 -1.89 -2.91 16.15
C ALA A 78 -2.50 -1.52 15.87
N LEU A 79 -2.36 -1.02 14.64
CA LEU A 79 -2.92 0.27 14.23
C LEU A 79 -4.45 0.23 14.15
N ALA A 80 -5.04 -0.89 13.73
CA ALA A 80 -6.49 -1.07 13.74
C ALA A 80 -7.07 -1.01 15.17
N GLN A 81 -6.41 -1.67 16.13
CA GLN A 81 -6.81 -1.59 17.53
C GLN A 81 -6.65 -0.18 18.10
N LEU A 82 -5.54 0.49 17.77
CA LEU A 82 -5.33 1.88 18.18
C LEU A 82 -6.39 2.82 17.59
N ALA A 83 -6.77 2.63 16.33
CA ALA A 83 -7.82 3.42 15.68
C ALA A 83 -9.19 3.21 16.36
N ALA A 84 -9.50 1.99 16.78
CA ALA A 84 -10.74 1.68 17.47
C ALA A 84 -10.83 2.36 18.85
N VAL A 85 -9.70 2.47 19.56
CA VAL A 85 -9.63 3.11 20.89
C VAL A 85 -9.54 4.63 20.79
N ALA A 86 -8.88 5.17 19.78
CA ALA A 86 -8.66 6.61 19.61
C ALA A 86 -9.95 7.40 19.26
N GLY A 87 -11.02 6.72 18.86
CA GLY A 87 -12.28 7.34 18.49
C GLY A 87 -12.22 8.18 17.20
N ARG A 88 -13.32 8.91 16.94
CA ARG A 88 -13.39 9.82 15.78
C ARG A 88 -12.68 11.12 16.14
N GLN A 89 -11.59 11.39 15.44
CA GLN A 89 -10.92 12.69 15.51
C GLN A 89 -11.47 13.61 14.41
N GLU A 90 -11.49 14.91 14.69
CA GLU A 90 -11.90 15.90 13.69
C GLU A 90 -10.93 15.94 12.52
N SER A 91 -11.48 15.92 11.31
CA SER A 91 -10.69 15.98 10.08
C SER A 91 -10.28 17.42 9.77
N THR A 92 -9.02 17.62 9.39
CA THR A 92 -8.56 18.92 8.93
C THR A 92 -8.67 19.04 7.40
N PRO A 93 -8.92 20.26 6.85
CA PRO A 93 -8.99 20.45 5.39
C PRO A 93 -7.75 19.95 4.66
N ALA A 94 -6.55 20.09 5.26
CA ALA A 94 -5.30 19.61 4.67
C ALA A 94 -5.27 18.08 4.59
N ARG A 95 -5.75 17.39 5.63
CA ARG A 95 -5.87 15.93 5.61
C ARG A 95 -6.84 15.46 4.54
N GLU A 96 -8.01 16.11 4.44
CA GLU A 96 -9.02 15.75 3.43
C GLU A 96 -8.50 15.97 2.01
N ALA A 97 -7.79 17.05 1.75
CA ALA A 97 -7.18 17.30 0.45
C ALA A 97 -6.13 16.23 0.09
N MET A 98 -5.31 15.82 1.06
CA MET A 98 -4.31 14.77 0.83
C MET A 98 -4.95 13.41 0.55
N ILE A 99 -5.98 13.03 1.31
CA ILE A 99 -6.71 11.77 1.08
C ILE A 99 -7.45 11.82 -0.27
N ALA A 100 -8.05 12.96 -0.63
CA ALA A 100 -8.70 13.13 -1.92
C ALA A 100 -7.71 13.01 -3.10
N ALA A 101 -6.53 13.62 -3.00
CA ALA A 101 -5.48 13.50 -4.01
C ALA A 101 -5.00 12.05 -4.15
N LEU A 102 -4.80 11.34 -3.04
CA LEU A 102 -4.41 9.94 -3.04
C LEU A 102 -5.49 9.06 -3.71
N ASN A 103 -6.75 9.29 -3.41
CA ASN A 103 -7.86 8.58 -4.04
C ASN A 103 -8.02 8.93 -5.52
N GLY A 104 -7.64 10.13 -5.95
CA GLY A 104 -7.61 10.52 -7.36
C GLY A 104 -6.62 9.71 -8.18
N VAL A 105 -5.53 9.24 -7.56
CA VAL A 105 -4.47 8.47 -8.25
C VAL A 105 -4.63 6.96 -8.03
N MET A 106 -5.02 6.53 -6.83
CA MET A 106 -5.00 5.14 -6.40
C MET A 106 -6.35 4.65 -5.84
N GLY A 107 -7.44 5.39 -6.07
CA GLY A 107 -8.73 5.09 -5.47
C GLY A 107 -9.23 3.68 -5.73
N ASP A 108 -9.06 3.18 -6.95
CA ASP A 108 -9.46 1.81 -7.33
C ASP A 108 -8.69 0.75 -6.53
N HIS A 109 -7.37 0.94 -6.38
CA HIS A 109 -6.54 0.04 -5.59
C HIS A 109 -6.92 0.09 -4.11
N LEU A 110 -7.12 1.29 -3.56
CA LEU A 110 -7.54 1.47 -2.17
C LEU A 110 -8.89 0.80 -1.90
N ALA A 111 -9.86 0.95 -2.80
CA ALA A 111 -11.16 0.32 -2.69
C ALA A 111 -11.08 -1.20 -2.82
N ALA A 112 -10.34 -1.71 -3.81
CA ALA A 112 -10.17 -3.14 -4.03
C ALA A 112 -9.50 -3.87 -2.86
N THR A 113 -8.58 -3.19 -2.16
CA THR A 113 -7.84 -3.75 -1.01
C THR A 113 -8.51 -3.46 0.33
N GLY A 114 -9.65 -2.77 0.37
CA GLY A 114 -10.33 -2.38 1.61
C GLY A 114 -9.45 -1.49 2.50
N ASN A 115 -8.65 -0.62 1.88
CA ASN A 115 -7.74 0.27 2.60
C ASN A 115 -8.53 1.34 3.36
N PRO A 116 -8.19 1.65 4.64
CA PRO A 116 -8.85 2.70 5.42
C PRO A 116 -8.83 4.11 4.80
N LEU A 117 -7.92 4.37 3.86
CA LEU A 117 -7.86 5.62 3.11
C LEU A 117 -8.81 5.68 1.92
N ALA A 118 -9.48 4.57 1.58
CA ALA A 118 -10.46 4.55 0.50
C ALA A 118 -11.65 5.45 0.85
N ILE A 119 -12.01 6.37 -0.06
CA ILE A 119 -13.23 7.16 0.04
C ILE A 119 -14.19 6.75 -1.07
N ALA A 120 -15.44 6.47 -0.70
CA ALA A 120 -16.48 6.24 -1.70
C ALA A 120 -16.69 7.50 -2.53
N MET A 121 -16.63 7.38 -3.87
CA MET A 121 -17.02 8.47 -4.76
C MET A 121 -18.49 8.80 -4.54
N ARG A 122 -18.77 10.03 -4.14
CA ARG A 122 -20.13 10.55 -3.96
C ARG A 122 -20.20 11.96 -4.54
N LEU A 123 -21.25 12.24 -5.27
CA LEU A 123 -21.55 13.60 -5.66
C LEU A 123 -21.82 14.43 -4.41
N ARG A 124 -21.19 15.61 -4.31
CA ARG A 124 -21.35 16.53 -3.18
C ARG A 124 -21.81 17.89 -3.67
N ARG A 125 -22.73 18.48 -2.95
CA ARG A 125 -23.12 19.88 -3.12
C ARG A 125 -22.83 20.60 -1.82
N GLU A 126 -22.05 21.68 -1.88
CA GLU A 126 -21.65 22.47 -0.70
C GLU A 126 -21.00 21.63 0.42
N GLY A 127 -20.16 20.65 0.02
CA GLY A 127 -19.46 19.75 0.95
C GLY A 127 -20.32 18.62 1.53
N LYS A 128 -21.63 18.58 1.29
CA LYS A 128 -22.54 17.52 1.75
C LYS A 128 -22.76 16.49 0.65
N PRO A 129 -22.71 15.17 0.98
CA PRO A 129 -23.05 14.13 0.01
C PRO A 129 -24.48 14.34 -0.50
N LEU A 130 -24.65 14.29 -1.82
CA LEU A 130 -25.98 14.23 -2.41
C LEU A 130 -26.50 12.80 -2.25
N ASP A 131 -27.63 12.68 -1.59
CA ASP A 131 -28.41 11.45 -1.61
C ASP A 131 -29.23 11.47 -2.91
N LEU A 132 -28.77 10.72 -3.92
CA LEU A 132 -29.52 10.49 -5.15
C LEU A 132 -30.54 9.39 -4.85
N GLY A 133 -31.50 9.70 -3.98
CA GLY A 133 -32.50 8.78 -3.49
C GLY A 133 -33.10 7.95 -4.64
N ARG A 134 -33.22 6.68 -4.41
CA ARG A 134 -34.04 5.80 -5.21
C ARG A 134 -35.47 6.31 -5.16
N GLU A 135 -35.96 6.89 -6.25
CA GLU A 135 -37.40 6.92 -6.53
C GLU A 135 -37.90 5.51 -6.79
#